data_a6d493875a9107c2bed09cfea8639c7e
#
_entry.id   a6d493875a9107c2bed09cfea8639c7e
#
_cell.length_a   1.000
_cell.length_b   1.000
_cell.length_c   1.000
_cell.angle_alpha   90.00
_cell.angle_beta   90.00
_cell.angle_gamma   90.00
#
_symmetry.space_group_name_H-M   'P 1'
#
loop_
_entity.id
_entity.type
_entity.pdbx_description
1 polymer ?
#
loop_
_entity_poly.entity_id
_entity_poly.type
_entity_poly.pdbx_seq_one_letter_code
_entity_poly.pdbx_strand_id
1 'polypeptide(L)'
;MAAVFMKFKDGQKPSMEQIKADWAAFRGPAQELELPSAPKQFLHYFEEADRPQTRLDRNLEHGMAVSIGRLRPDTQYDYKFVCLSHNTLRGAAGGAVLLAELLCAEGYIDRK
;
A
#
# COMPACT_ATOMS: atom_id res chain seq x y z
N MET A 1 -1.15 -3.38 -11.77
CA MET A 1 -2.28 -3.94 -11.01
C MET A 1 -2.02 -5.41 -10.75
N ALA A 2 -2.35 -5.89 -9.55
CA ALA A 2 -2.13 -7.28 -9.17
C ALA A 2 -3.35 -7.84 -8.46
N ALA A 3 -3.63 -9.12 -8.69
CA ALA A 3 -4.62 -9.88 -7.93
C ALA A 3 -3.87 -10.68 -6.86
N VAL A 4 -4.32 -10.58 -5.63
CA VAL A 4 -3.65 -11.21 -4.48
C VAL A 4 -4.62 -12.17 -3.80
N PHE A 5 -4.12 -13.35 -3.48
CA PHE A 5 -4.86 -14.38 -2.76
C PHE A 5 -4.16 -14.63 -1.43
N MET A 6 -4.91 -14.53 -0.32
CA MET A 6 -4.36 -14.66 1.03
C MET A 6 -4.87 -15.90 1.71
N LYS A 7 -3.96 -16.60 2.39
CA LYS A 7 -4.29 -17.71 3.27
C LYS A 7 -3.63 -17.48 4.62
N PHE A 8 -4.42 -17.53 5.67
CA PHE A 8 -3.91 -17.37 7.02
C PHE A 8 -3.60 -18.74 7.64
N LYS A 9 -2.79 -18.75 8.68
CA LYS A 9 -2.55 -19.96 9.45
C LYS A 9 -3.86 -20.43 10.10
N ASP A 10 -3.98 -21.71 10.32
CA ASP A 10 -5.18 -22.32 10.89
C ASP A 10 -5.63 -21.61 12.17
N GLY A 11 -6.92 -21.28 12.22
CA GLY A 11 -7.52 -20.62 13.36
C GLY A 11 -7.20 -19.15 13.54
N GLN A 12 -6.45 -18.52 12.60
CA GLN A 12 -6.03 -17.12 12.72
C GLN A 12 -6.61 -16.23 11.64
N LYS A 13 -7.70 -16.64 11.00
CA LYS A 13 -8.35 -15.86 9.95
C LYS A 13 -9.04 -14.63 10.53
N PRO A 14 -8.56 -13.40 10.24
CA PRO A 14 -9.25 -12.18 10.67
C PRO A 14 -10.50 -11.93 9.83
N SER A 15 -11.44 -11.12 10.34
CA SER A 15 -12.58 -10.69 9.55
C SER A 15 -12.16 -9.70 8.47
N MET A 16 -12.99 -9.55 7.42
CA MET A 16 -12.72 -8.53 6.39
C MET A 16 -12.68 -7.13 6.99
N GLU A 17 -13.53 -6.85 7.98
CA GLU A 17 -13.57 -5.56 8.65
C GLU A 17 -12.24 -5.27 9.37
N GLN A 18 -11.67 -6.28 10.02
CA GLN A 18 -10.37 -6.16 10.70
C GLN A 18 -9.26 -5.90 9.71
N ILE A 19 -9.25 -6.59 8.58
CA ILE A 19 -8.26 -6.40 7.51
C ILE A 19 -8.33 -4.97 6.97
N LYS A 20 -9.53 -4.47 6.69
CA LYS A 20 -9.72 -3.09 6.21
C LYS A 20 -9.23 -2.07 7.22
N ALA A 21 -9.51 -2.29 8.51
CA ALA A 21 -9.07 -1.42 9.59
C ALA A 21 -7.54 -1.42 9.70
N ASP A 22 -6.91 -2.57 9.59
CA ASP A 22 -5.45 -2.71 9.65
C ASP A 22 -4.79 -1.99 8.47
N TRP A 23 -5.35 -2.10 7.27
CA TRP A 23 -4.84 -1.37 6.11
C TRP A 23 -4.96 0.15 6.29
N ALA A 24 -6.11 0.62 6.80
CA ALA A 24 -6.33 2.04 7.02
C ALA A 24 -5.38 2.62 8.07
N ALA A 25 -5.05 1.82 9.08
CA ALA A 25 -4.17 2.23 10.18
C ALA A 25 -2.68 2.02 9.88
N PHE A 26 -2.34 1.37 8.76
CA PHE A 26 -0.95 1.04 8.46
C PHE A 26 -0.09 2.29 8.32
N ARG A 27 1.01 2.33 9.06
CA ARG A 27 2.03 3.36 8.97
C ARG A 27 3.40 2.71 9.01
N GLY A 28 4.23 3.00 8.02
CA GLY A 28 5.61 2.55 8.00
C GLY A 28 6.57 3.63 8.51
N PRO A 29 7.88 3.35 8.55
CA PRO A 29 8.87 4.35 8.96
C PRO A 29 8.79 5.65 8.17
N ALA A 30 8.47 5.57 6.88
CA ALA A 30 8.36 6.74 6.02
C ALA A 30 7.24 7.68 6.46
N GLN A 31 6.09 7.14 6.90
CA GLN A 31 4.98 7.94 7.42
C GLN A 31 5.30 8.50 8.81
N GLU A 32 5.93 7.70 9.67
CA GLU A 32 6.30 8.14 11.02
C GLU A 32 7.32 9.28 11.00
N LEU A 33 8.24 9.27 10.04
CA LEU A 33 9.25 10.31 9.88
C LEU A 33 8.77 11.47 9.00
N GLU A 34 7.56 11.38 8.45
CA GLU A 34 6.96 12.39 7.58
C GLU A 34 7.92 12.80 6.45
N LEU A 35 8.53 11.81 5.77
CA LEU A 35 9.49 12.07 4.71
C LEU A 35 8.85 12.80 3.52
N PRO A 36 9.60 13.68 2.83
CA PRO A 36 9.02 14.53 1.77
C PRO A 36 8.29 13.78 0.66
N SER A 37 8.82 12.63 0.22
CA SER A 37 8.20 11.84 -0.85
C SER A 37 7.25 10.78 -0.35
N ALA A 38 7.06 10.65 0.96
CA ALA A 38 6.17 9.65 1.54
C ALA A 38 4.70 10.04 1.38
N PRO A 39 3.82 9.10 1.01
CA PRO A 39 2.39 9.36 1.11
C PRO A 39 2.00 9.49 2.59
N LYS A 40 1.05 10.36 2.89
CA LYS A 40 0.56 10.51 4.26
C LYS A 40 -0.16 9.25 4.72
N GLN A 41 -0.94 8.65 3.83
CA GLN A 41 -1.55 7.33 4.02
C GLN A 41 -1.08 6.43 2.90
N PHE A 42 -0.41 5.33 3.25
CA PHE A 42 0.20 4.46 2.26
C PHE A 42 -0.82 3.56 1.56
N LEU A 43 -1.73 2.95 2.31
CA LEU A 43 -2.73 2.03 1.77
C LEU A 43 -4.11 2.66 1.78
N HIS A 44 -4.79 2.64 0.63
CA HIS A 44 -6.14 3.17 0.49
C HIS A 44 -7.06 2.06 0.00
N TYR A 45 -8.10 1.76 0.77
CA TYR A 45 -9.12 0.77 0.40
C TYR A 45 -10.35 1.45 -0.18
N PHE A 46 -10.82 0.96 -1.33
CA PHE A 46 -12.02 1.46 -1.99
C PHE A 46 -13.13 0.44 -1.87
N GLU A 47 -14.29 0.88 -1.38
CA GLU A 47 -15.48 0.02 -1.21
C GLU A 47 -16.19 -0.27 -2.53
N GLU A 48 -16.01 0.58 -3.54
CA GLU A 48 -16.67 0.42 -4.82
C GLU A 48 -16.17 -0.84 -5.55
N ALA A 49 -17.11 -1.60 -6.11
CA ALA A 49 -16.79 -2.90 -6.73
C ALA A 49 -15.95 -2.76 -8.01
N ASP A 50 -15.90 -1.57 -8.60
CA ASP A 50 -15.14 -1.30 -9.83
C ASP A 50 -13.78 -0.63 -9.57
N ARG A 51 -13.35 -0.54 -8.32
CA ARG A 51 -12.06 0.07 -7.94
C ARG A 51 -11.12 -1.00 -7.36
N PRO A 52 -9.80 -0.88 -7.48
CA PRO A 52 -9.10 0.26 -8.08
C PRO A 52 -9.09 0.23 -9.60
N GLN A 53 -8.98 1.42 -10.20
CA GLN A 53 -8.84 1.57 -11.64
C GLN A 53 -7.60 2.42 -11.95
N THR A 54 -6.81 1.98 -12.92
CA THR A 54 -5.54 2.65 -13.25
C THR A 54 -5.69 4.14 -13.51
N ARG A 55 -6.67 4.52 -14.33
CA ARG A 55 -6.87 5.94 -14.69
C ARG A 55 -7.28 6.81 -13.52
N LEU A 56 -8.06 6.25 -12.59
CA LEU A 56 -8.61 7.01 -11.47
C LEU A 56 -7.68 7.07 -10.27
N ASP A 57 -6.94 5.98 -10.02
CA ASP A 57 -6.29 5.79 -8.72
C ASP A 57 -4.75 5.82 -8.77
N ARG A 58 -4.14 5.70 -9.96
CA ARG A 58 -2.67 5.61 -10.05
C ARG A 58 -1.92 6.82 -9.49
N ASN A 59 -2.52 8.00 -9.53
CA ASN A 59 -1.87 9.24 -9.09
C ASN A 59 -2.19 9.63 -7.64
N LEU A 60 -2.85 8.75 -6.90
CA LEU A 60 -3.20 9.02 -5.50
C LEU A 60 -1.92 9.25 -4.69
N GLU A 61 -1.91 10.31 -3.87
CA GLU A 61 -0.74 10.72 -3.10
C GLU A 61 0.51 10.90 -4.00
N HIS A 62 0.32 11.58 -5.13
CA HIS A 62 1.36 11.81 -6.15
C HIS A 62 1.95 10.52 -6.72
N GLY A 63 1.16 9.46 -6.79
CA GLY A 63 1.57 8.16 -7.30
C GLY A 63 2.33 7.31 -6.30
N MET A 64 2.40 7.71 -5.04
CA MET A 64 3.16 7.00 -4.01
C MET A 64 2.31 6.09 -3.12
N ALA A 65 0.98 6.22 -3.16
CA ALA A 65 0.08 5.33 -2.42
C ALA A 65 -0.22 4.06 -3.20
N VAL A 66 -0.67 3.03 -2.48
CA VAL A 66 -1.18 1.79 -3.06
C VAL A 66 -2.68 1.74 -2.84
N SER A 67 -3.43 1.53 -3.92
CA SER A 67 -4.89 1.43 -3.89
C SER A 67 -5.29 -0.03 -3.83
N ILE A 68 -6.23 -0.37 -2.96
CA ILE A 68 -6.72 -1.73 -2.76
C ILE A 68 -8.23 -1.72 -2.92
N GLY A 69 -8.76 -2.77 -3.51
CA GLY A 69 -10.20 -2.91 -3.62
C GLY A 69 -10.62 -4.36 -3.81
N ARG A 70 -11.91 -4.59 -3.79
CA ARG A 70 -12.51 -5.89 -4.06
C ARG A 70 -12.04 -6.98 -3.10
N LEU A 71 -11.87 -6.65 -1.82
CA LEU A 71 -11.63 -7.65 -0.78
C LEU A 71 -12.87 -8.52 -0.62
N ARG A 72 -12.72 -9.81 -0.79
CA ARG A 72 -13.84 -10.75 -0.75
C ARG A 72 -13.35 -12.16 -0.40
N PRO A 73 -14.25 -13.04 0.09
CA PRO A 73 -13.89 -14.43 0.34
C PRO A 73 -13.48 -15.14 -0.96
N ASP A 74 -12.60 -16.13 -0.82
CA ASP A 74 -12.19 -16.99 -1.92
C ASP A 74 -12.56 -18.45 -1.60
N THR A 75 -12.70 -19.28 -2.64
CA THR A 75 -13.08 -20.68 -2.49
C THR A 75 -11.92 -21.59 -2.13
N GLN A 76 -10.68 -21.23 -2.51
CA GLN A 76 -9.48 -22.03 -2.23
C GLN A 76 -8.61 -21.40 -1.16
N TYR A 77 -8.55 -20.08 -1.12
CA TYR A 77 -7.83 -19.31 -0.12
C TYR A 77 -8.83 -18.61 0.80
N ASP A 78 -8.36 -17.91 1.81
CA ASP A 78 -9.27 -17.24 2.73
C ASP A 78 -9.90 -16.00 2.10
N TYR A 79 -9.09 -15.14 1.51
CA TYR A 79 -9.54 -13.90 0.87
C TYR A 79 -8.77 -13.62 -0.39
N LYS A 80 -9.37 -12.79 -1.24
CA LYS A 80 -8.71 -12.24 -2.42
C LYS A 80 -9.03 -10.76 -2.57
N PHE A 81 -8.11 -10.03 -3.16
CA PHE A 81 -8.29 -8.61 -3.43
C PHE A 81 -7.45 -8.18 -4.63
N VAL A 82 -7.67 -6.96 -5.09
CA VAL A 82 -6.90 -6.35 -6.18
C VAL A 82 -6.17 -5.14 -5.64
N CYS A 83 -4.91 -4.97 -6.01
CA CYS A 83 -4.16 -3.77 -5.65
C CYS A 83 -3.55 -3.12 -6.88
N LEU A 84 -3.32 -1.81 -6.77
CA LEU A 84 -2.77 -0.98 -7.84
C LEU A 84 -1.67 -0.09 -7.28
N SER A 85 -0.55 -0.06 -7.98
CA SER A 85 0.57 0.81 -7.64
C SER A 85 1.12 1.42 -8.94
N HIS A 86 1.63 2.64 -8.85
CA HIS A 86 2.21 3.33 -10.01
C HIS A 86 3.60 2.76 -10.32
N ASN A 87 3.80 2.26 -11.56
CA ASN A 87 5.06 1.60 -11.95
C ASN A 87 6.28 2.49 -11.86
N THR A 88 6.18 3.72 -12.36
CA THR A 88 7.34 4.61 -12.49
C THR A 88 7.57 5.46 -11.25
N LEU A 89 6.53 5.77 -10.51
CA LEU A 89 6.65 6.54 -9.26
C LEU A 89 6.87 5.61 -8.09
N ARG A 90 5.82 4.96 -7.55
CA ARG A 90 5.99 4.08 -6.39
C ARG A 90 6.97 2.95 -6.66
N GLY A 91 6.86 2.32 -7.83
CA GLY A 91 7.65 1.13 -8.18
C GLY A 91 9.05 1.40 -8.71
N ALA A 92 9.42 2.65 -8.95
CA ALA A 92 10.74 2.98 -9.49
C ALA A 92 11.28 4.28 -8.91
N ALA A 93 11.22 5.39 -9.68
CA ALA A 93 11.88 6.64 -9.31
C ALA A 93 11.45 7.21 -7.95
N GLY A 94 10.14 7.27 -7.71
CA GLY A 94 9.62 7.79 -6.45
C GLY A 94 10.00 6.91 -5.26
N GLY A 95 9.96 5.60 -5.43
CA GLY A 95 10.38 4.65 -4.40
C GLY A 95 11.88 4.77 -4.09
N ALA A 96 12.70 4.95 -5.12
CA ALA A 96 14.14 5.14 -4.94
C ALA A 96 14.47 6.44 -4.18
N VAL A 97 13.81 7.54 -4.54
CA VAL A 97 13.98 8.81 -3.84
C VAL A 97 13.52 8.69 -2.38
N LEU A 98 12.38 8.05 -2.14
CA LEU A 98 11.88 7.85 -0.78
C LEU A 98 12.85 7.00 0.05
N LEU A 99 13.44 5.97 -0.53
CA LEU A 99 14.45 5.16 0.16
C LEU A 99 15.67 6.01 0.54
N ALA A 100 16.15 6.86 -0.37
CA ALA A 100 17.26 7.77 -0.07
C ALA A 100 16.90 8.73 1.07
N GLU A 101 15.70 9.28 1.08
CA GLU A 101 15.22 10.13 2.18
C GLU A 101 15.22 9.37 3.51
N LEU A 102 14.77 8.12 3.51
CA LEU A 102 14.77 7.28 4.69
C LEU A 102 16.20 7.03 5.20
N LEU A 103 17.11 6.70 4.29
CA LEU A 103 18.52 6.46 4.65
C LEU A 103 19.19 7.72 5.23
N CYS A 104 18.82 8.89 4.72
CA CYS A 104 19.30 10.16 5.30
C CYS A 104 18.74 10.35 6.73
N ALA A 105 17.45 10.09 6.92
CA ALA A 105 16.81 10.24 8.23
C ALA A 105 17.36 9.26 9.27
N GLU A 106 17.73 8.05 8.83
CA GLU A 106 18.29 7.00 9.70
C GLU A 106 19.81 7.15 9.90
N GLY A 107 20.45 8.14 9.27
CA GLY A 107 21.87 8.41 9.45
C GLY A 107 22.82 7.57 8.59
N TYR A 108 22.32 6.82 7.63
CA TYR A 108 23.17 6.05 6.72
C TYR A 108 23.83 6.91 5.65
N ILE A 109 23.20 8.02 5.29
CA ILE A 109 23.74 8.96 4.31
C ILE A 109 23.87 10.31 5.00
N ASP A 110 25.09 10.86 4.98
CA ASP A 110 25.38 12.15 5.56
C ASP A 110 25.51 13.22 4.48
N ARG A 111 25.02 14.42 4.80
CA ARG A 111 25.24 15.59 3.97
C ARG A 111 26.65 16.12 4.20
N LYS A 112 27.44 16.08 3.17
CA LYS A 112 28.80 16.65 3.21
C LYS A 112 28.79 18.13 2.83
#